data_108fd0167486f750f1e331fb0922fccd
#
_entry.id   108fd0167486f750f1e331fb0922fccd
#
_cell.length_a   1.000
_cell.length_b   1.000
_cell.length_c   1.000
_cell.angle_alpha   90.00
_cell.angle_beta   90.00
_cell.angle_gamma   90.00
#
_symmetry.space_group_name_H-M   'P 1'
#
loop_
_entity.id
_entity.type
_entity.pdbx_description
1 polymer ?
#
loop_
_entity_poly.entity_id
_entity_poly.type
_entity_poly.pdbx_seq_one_letter_code
_entity_poly.pdbx_strand_id
1 'polypeptide(L)'
;LDKHNLITYGKGSPSPLSEKEWILKVGNKDKHKRKSVMKVNNIYSLLLAVESGVGLAALPDYMVANKPGLVKVLGDHSGPKYEAHFVYPQSLKNVARVRTFRDFILNKVSEWKF
;
A
#
# COMPACT_ATOMS: atom_id res chain seq x y z
N LEU A 1 2.76 14.64 12.06
CA LEU A 1 3.77 13.68 11.61
C LEU A 1 5.19 14.05 12.00
N ASP A 2 5.49 15.33 12.22
CA ASP A 2 6.86 15.82 12.45
C ASP A 2 7.53 15.27 13.73
N LYS A 3 6.74 14.83 14.69
CA LYS A 3 7.20 14.23 15.95
C LYS A 3 7.23 12.68 15.94
N HIS A 4 6.97 12.07 14.79
CA HIS A 4 6.87 10.62 14.68
C HIS A 4 7.94 10.05 13.75
N ASN A 5 8.37 8.84 14.04
CA ASN A 5 9.20 8.06 13.15
C ASN A 5 8.42 7.68 11.90
N LEU A 6 8.92 8.03 10.74
CA LEU A 6 8.30 7.67 9.46
C LEU A 6 9.13 6.58 8.78
N ILE A 7 8.43 5.56 8.27
CA ILE A 7 9.04 4.44 7.54
C ILE A 7 8.57 4.52 6.10
N THR A 8 9.48 4.39 5.15
CA THR A 8 9.19 4.52 3.71
C THR A 8 9.87 3.43 2.89
N TYR A 9 9.53 3.40 1.61
CA TYR A 9 10.25 2.58 0.65
C TYR A 9 11.63 3.16 0.33
N GLY A 10 12.63 2.29 0.15
CA GLY A 10 13.95 2.64 -0.34
C GLY A 10 13.96 2.94 -1.85
N LYS A 11 15.02 3.59 -2.30
CA LYS A 11 15.30 3.74 -3.73
C LYS A 11 15.48 2.37 -4.37
N GLY A 12 14.90 2.17 -5.56
CA GLY A 12 15.00 0.89 -6.28
C GLY A 12 14.00 -0.19 -5.82
N SER A 13 13.14 0.07 -4.85
CA SER A 13 12.05 -0.83 -4.51
C SER A 13 11.10 -0.97 -5.72
N PRO A 14 10.70 -2.20 -6.09
CA PRO A 14 9.78 -2.46 -7.20
C PRO A 14 8.33 -2.14 -6.82
N SER A 15 8.12 -0.96 -6.27
CA SER A 15 6.77 -0.51 -5.93
C SER A 15 6.15 0.17 -7.14
N PRO A 16 4.95 -0.21 -7.59
CA PRO A 16 4.21 0.50 -8.63
C PRO A 16 3.78 1.90 -8.18
N LEU A 17 4.07 2.24 -6.95
CA LEU A 17 3.66 3.47 -6.30
C LEU A 17 4.56 4.61 -6.76
N SER A 18 4.13 5.39 -7.74
CA SER A 18 4.84 6.56 -8.24
C SER A 18 5.10 7.61 -7.13
N GLU A 19 4.29 7.60 -6.09
CA GLU A 19 4.40 8.51 -4.95
C GLU A 19 4.84 7.79 -3.66
N LYS A 20 5.91 7.02 -3.74
CA LYS A 20 6.45 6.21 -2.62
C LYS A 20 6.68 6.98 -1.31
N GLU A 21 6.84 8.27 -1.39
CA GLU A 21 7.18 9.13 -0.25
C GLU A 21 6.07 10.15 0.07
N TRP A 22 4.81 9.90 -0.37
CA TRP A 22 3.72 10.85 -0.12
C TRP A 22 3.53 11.16 1.37
N ILE A 23 3.74 10.17 2.23
CA ILE A 23 3.65 10.34 3.69
C ILE A 23 4.64 11.38 4.23
N LEU A 24 5.76 11.59 3.56
CA LEU A 24 6.72 12.63 3.94
C LEU A 24 6.23 14.03 3.60
N LYS A 25 5.27 14.13 2.69
CA LYS A 25 4.75 15.42 2.18
C LYS A 25 3.41 15.78 2.79
N VAL A 26 2.59 14.80 3.20
CA VAL A 26 1.22 15.04 3.68
C VAL A 26 1.20 15.97 4.89
N GLY A 27 0.34 16.99 4.84
CA GLY A 27 0.18 17.97 5.91
C GLY A 27 1.44 18.82 6.20
N ASN A 28 2.42 18.83 5.32
CA ASN A 28 3.65 19.59 5.49
C ASN A 28 3.50 21.01 4.93
N LYS A 29 2.89 21.91 5.73
CA LYS A 29 2.66 23.30 5.35
C LYS A 29 3.97 24.11 5.21
N ASP A 30 4.96 23.80 6.03
CA ASP A 30 6.21 24.55 6.12
C ASP A 30 7.29 24.05 5.17
N LYS A 31 6.98 23.08 4.30
CA LYS A 31 7.91 22.46 3.35
C LYS A 31 9.20 21.92 3.99
N HIS A 32 9.19 21.66 5.30
CA HIS A 32 10.32 21.00 5.95
C HIS A 32 10.54 19.60 5.34
N LYS A 33 11.79 19.28 5.08
CA LYS A 33 12.15 17.98 4.52
C LYS A 33 12.09 16.92 5.61
N ARG A 34 10.93 16.28 5.77
CA ARG A 34 10.81 15.11 6.64
C ARG A 34 11.72 13.99 6.13
N LYS A 35 12.33 13.28 7.04
CA LYS A 35 13.15 12.12 6.72
C LYS A 35 12.52 10.86 7.29
N SER A 36 12.64 9.76 6.58
CA SER A 36 12.30 8.45 7.13
C SER A 36 13.44 7.96 8.03
N VAL A 37 13.07 7.36 9.17
CA VAL A 37 14.04 6.72 10.06
C VAL A 37 14.47 5.36 9.54
N MET A 38 13.61 4.73 8.74
CA MET A 38 13.86 3.40 8.16
C MET A 38 13.34 3.37 6.72
N LYS A 39 14.08 2.71 5.85
CA LYS A 39 13.68 2.43 4.46
C LYS A 39 13.73 0.95 4.19
N VAL A 40 12.65 0.42 3.62
CA VAL A 40 12.51 -1.00 3.26
C VAL A 40 12.25 -1.15 1.77
N ASN A 41 12.46 -2.34 1.23
CA ASN A 41 12.32 -2.59 -0.20
C ASN A 41 11.05 -3.37 -0.58
N ASN A 42 10.27 -3.81 0.39
CA ASN A 42 9.01 -4.51 0.14
C ASN A 42 7.94 -4.15 1.19
N ILE A 43 6.69 -4.43 0.83
CA ILE A 43 5.52 -4.03 1.60
C ILE A 43 5.36 -4.83 2.90
N TYR A 44 5.78 -6.09 2.92
CA TYR A 44 5.69 -6.92 4.12
C TYR A 44 6.67 -6.45 5.19
N SER A 45 7.89 -6.07 4.80
CA SER A 45 8.85 -5.47 5.73
C SER A 45 8.33 -4.14 6.30
N LEU A 46 7.59 -3.37 5.48
CA LEU A 46 6.95 -2.16 5.95
C LEU A 46 5.88 -2.45 7.00
N LEU A 47 5.01 -3.45 6.72
CA LEU A 47 3.99 -3.90 7.66
C LEU A 47 4.60 -4.39 8.98
N LEU A 48 5.60 -5.27 8.92
CA LEU A 48 6.28 -5.80 10.11
C LEU A 48 6.93 -4.71 10.97
N ALA A 49 7.55 -3.71 10.32
CA ALA A 49 8.15 -2.59 11.04
C ALA A 49 7.10 -1.76 11.79
N VAL A 50 5.92 -1.56 11.19
CA VAL A 50 4.80 -0.85 11.85
C VAL A 50 4.22 -1.70 12.98
N GLU A 51 3.98 -2.99 12.78
CA GLU A 51 3.50 -3.91 13.81
C GLU A 51 4.46 -4.00 15.01
N SER A 52 5.76 -3.87 14.75
CA SER A 52 6.81 -3.83 15.78
C SER A 52 6.93 -2.46 16.48
N GLY A 53 6.10 -1.48 16.15
CA GLY A 53 6.11 -0.18 16.81
C GLY A 53 7.27 0.74 16.40
N VAL A 54 7.97 0.46 15.30
CA VAL A 54 9.11 1.30 14.84
C VAL A 54 8.64 2.69 14.44
N GLY A 55 7.43 2.83 13.89
CA GLY A 55 6.89 4.12 13.48
C GLY A 55 5.64 4.02 12.60
N LEU A 56 5.37 5.07 11.86
CA LEU A 56 4.22 5.21 10.96
C LEU A 56 4.63 4.94 9.52
N ALA A 57 3.78 4.25 8.79
CA ALA A 57 3.97 4.02 7.35
C ALA A 57 2.64 4.13 6.60
N ALA A 58 2.72 4.31 5.28
CA ALA A 58 1.59 4.18 4.38
C ALA A 58 1.47 2.71 3.92
N LEU A 59 0.38 2.08 4.26
CA LEU A 59 0.07 0.68 3.92
C LEU A 59 -1.26 0.63 3.15
N PRO A 60 -1.42 -0.31 2.21
CA PRO A 60 -2.70 -0.55 1.55
C PRO A 60 -3.75 -1.04 2.53
N ASP A 61 -4.99 -0.59 2.33
CA ASP A 61 -6.11 -0.92 3.21
C ASP A 61 -6.32 -2.44 3.34
N TYR A 62 -6.18 -3.20 2.26
CA TYR A 62 -6.32 -4.67 2.26
C TYR A 62 -5.31 -5.40 3.16
N MET A 63 -4.14 -4.81 3.43
CA MET A 63 -3.13 -5.42 4.30
C MET A 63 -3.40 -5.20 5.78
N VAL A 64 -4.13 -4.16 6.11
CA VAL A 64 -4.35 -3.73 7.50
C VAL A 64 -5.76 -4.00 8.00
N ALA A 65 -6.70 -4.36 7.11
CA ALA A 65 -8.12 -4.57 7.42
C ALA A 65 -8.38 -5.53 8.59
N ASN A 66 -7.53 -6.56 8.77
CA ASN A 66 -7.66 -7.57 9.82
C ASN A 66 -6.50 -7.53 10.83
N LYS A 67 -5.96 -6.34 11.09
CA LYS A 67 -4.81 -6.14 11.98
C LYS A 67 -5.21 -5.29 13.20
N PRO A 68 -5.78 -5.91 14.27
CA PRO A 68 -6.34 -5.17 15.40
C PRO A 68 -5.30 -4.36 16.19
N GLY A 69 -4.01 -4.69 16.05
CA GLY A 69 -2.91 -3.93 16.66
C GLY A 69 -2.52 -2.66 15.91
N LEU A 70 -3.09 -2.42 14.73
CA LEU A 70 -2.80 -1.23 13.93
C LEU A 70 -3.93 -0.21 14.02
N VAL A 71 -3.54 1.06 14.11
CA VAL A 71 -4.48 2.19 14.17
C VAL A 71 -4.28 3.09 12.97
N LYS A 72 -5.35 3.40 12.25
CA LYS A 72 -5.33 4.39 11.16
C LYS A 72 -5.20 5.80 11.76
N VAL A 73 -4.09 6.43 11.52
CA VAL A 73 -3.85 7.84 11.84
C VAL A 73 -4.11 8.69 10.58
N LEU A 74 -4.54 9.89 10.64
CA LEU A 74 -4.88 10.74 9.48
C LEU A 74 -6.13 10.24 8.71
N GLY A 75 -7.22 9.95 9.43
CA GLY A 75 -8.46 9.44 8.83
C GLY A 75 -9.00 10.25 7.64
N ASP A 76 -8.79 11.56 7.64
CA ASP A 76 -9.23 12.48 6.58
C ASP A 76 -8.29 12.55 5.37
N HIS A 77 -7.18 11.82 5.40
CA HIS A 77 -6.20 11.78 4.32
C HIS A 77 -6.17 10.40 3.68
N SER A 78 -6.53 10.35 2.42
CA SER A 78 -6.35 9.15 1.60
C SER A 78 -5.02 9.22 0.85
N GLY A 79 -4.31 8.10 0.84
CA GLY A 79 -3.14 7.92 -0.01
C GLY A 79 -3.51 7.81 -1.50
N PRO A 80 -2.52 7.63 -2.37
CA PRO A 80 -2.75 7.38 -3.78
C PRO A 80 -3.65 6.17 -3.99
N LYS A 81 -4.61 6.29 -4.91
CA LYS A 81 -5.45 5.17 -5.33
C LYS A 81 -4.76 4.39 -6.44
N TYR A 82 -4.90 3.09 -6.42
CA TYR A 82 -4.33 2.19 -7.42
C TYR A 82 -5.41 1.34 -8.05
N GLU A 83 -5.28 1.15 -9.36
CA GLU A 83 -6.09 0.19 -10.09
C GLU A 83 -5.31 -1.11 -10.25
N ALA A 84 -5.93 -2.23 -9.92
CA ALA A 84 -5.38 -3.55 -10.17
C ALA A 84 -6.00 -4.13 -11.45
N HIS A 85 -5.15 -4.65 -12.36
CA HIS A 85 -5.60 -5.21 -13.62
C HIS A 85 -5.26 -6.69 -13.71
N PHE A 86 -6.23 -7.52 -14.07
CA PHE A 86 -5.98 -8.90 -14.46
C PHE A 86 -5.60 -8.93 -15.94
N VAL A 87 -4.34 -9.20 -16.22
CA VAL A 87 -3.78 -9.15 -17.58
C VAL A 87 -3.46 -10.56 -18.08
N TYR A 88 -3.80 -10.84 -19.32
CA TYR A 88 -3.50 -12.09 -20.01
C TYR A 88 -3.33 -11.88 -21.52
N PRO A 89 -2.58 -12.73 -22.23
CA PRO A 89 -2.44 -12.65 -23.69
C PRO A 89 -3.78 -12.74 -24.40
N GLN A 90 -3.94 -12.00 -25.50
CA GLN A 90 -5.17 -12.01 -26.31
C GLN A 90 -5.57 -13.42 -26.77
N SER A 91 -4.58 -14.26 -27.08
CA SER A 91 -4.80 -15.66 -27.48
C SER A 91 -5.48 -16.52 -26.42
N LEU A 92 -5.42 -16.12 -25.15
CA LEU A 92 -6.03 -16.84 -24.03
C LEU A 92 -7.43 -16.33 -23.65
N LYS A 93 -7.95 -15.32 -24.34
CA LYS A 93 -9.23 -14.68 -24.02
C LYS A 93 -10.40 -15.68 -23.94
N ASN A 94 -10.43 -16.68 -24.82
CA ASN A 94 -11.51 -17.67 -24.91
C ASN A 94 -11.19 -18.99 -24.19
N VAL A 95 -10.07 -19.08 -23.50
CA VAL A 95 -9.69 -20.30 -22.78
C VAL A 95 -10.48 -20.42 -21.48
N ALA A 96 -11.21 -21.53 -21.32
CA ALA A 96 -12.14 -21.72 -20.19
C ALA A 96 -11.45 -21.51 -18.81
N ARG A 97 -10.25 -22.08 -18.61
CA ARG A 97 -9.51 -21.93 -17.35
C ARG A 97 -9.18 -20.48 -17.02
N VAL A 98 -8.86 -19.64 -18.01
CA VAL A 98 -8.55 -18.23 -17.81
C VAL A 98 -9.83 -17.47 -17.42
N ARG A 99 -10.93 -17.77 -18.09
CA ARG A 99 -12.23 -17.16 -17.77
C ARG A 99 -12.69 -17.54 -16.36
N THR A 100 -12.64 -18.82 -16.02
CA THR A 100 -13.02 -19.30 -14.68
C THR A 100 -12.17 -18.65 -13.58
N PHE A 101 -10.86 -18.57 -13.79
CA PHE A 101 -9.97 -17.93 -12.81
C PHE A 101 -10.25 -16.42 -12.70
N ARG A 102 -10.43 -15.73 -13.83
CA ARG A 102 -10.80 -14.30 -13.82
C ARG A 102 -12.10 -14.08 -13.04
N ASP A 103 -13.13 -14.87 -13.32
CA ASP A 103 -14.44 -14.70 -12.70
C ASP A 103 -14.36 -14.99 -11.18
N PHE A 104 -13.55 -15.98 -10.78
CA PHE A 104 -13.27 -16.25 -9.39
C PHE A 104 -12.59 -15.04 -8.69
N ILE A 105 -11.53 -14.48 -9.31
CA ILE A 105 -10.84 -13.30 -8.76
C ILE A 105 -11.78 -12.11 -8.65
N LEU A 106 -12.56 -11.82 -9.69
CA LEU A 106 -13.51 -10.70 -9.67
C LEU A 106 -14.55 -10.85 -8.55
N ASN A 107 -15.09 -12.07 -8.36
CA ASN A 107 -16.01 -12.35 -7.28
C ASN A 107 -15.34 -12.13 -5.91
N LYS A 108 -14.12 -12.63 -5.73
CA LYS A 108 -13.39 -12.46 -4.46
C LYS A 108 -13.07 -10.99 -4.15
N VAL A 109 -12.67 -10.23 -5.15
CA VAL A 109 -12.38 -8.79 -4.98
C VAL A 109 -13.67 -8.01 -4.64
N SER A 110 -14.82 -8.40 -5.20
CA SER A 110 -16.11 -7.74 -4.89
C SER A 110 -16.57 -7.95 -3.43
N GLU A 111 -16.06 -8.99 -2.77
CA GLU A 111 -16.34 -9.26 -1.34
C GLU A 111 -15.49 -8.36 -0.41
N TRP A 112 -14.45 -7.73 -0.92
CA TRP A 112 -13.55 -6.90 -0.12
C TRP A 112 -14.23 -5.61 0.33
N LYS A 113 -14.23 -5.38 1.64
CA LYS A 113 -14.69 -4.14 2.28
C LYS A 113 -13.53 -3.58 3.09
N PHE A 114 -13.07 -2.41 2.71
CA PHE A 114 -11.97 -1.71 3.36
C PHE A 114 -12.46 -0.43 4.04
#